data_2f02bda318263d584b490d1f1efd300b
#
_entry.id   2f02bda318263d584b490d1f1efd300b
#
_cell.length_a   1.000
_cell.length_b   1.000
_cell.length_c   1.000
_cell.angle_alpha   90.00
_cell.angle_beta   90.00
_cell.angle_gamma   90.00
#
_symmetry.space_group_name_H-M   'P 1'
#
loop_
_entity.id
_entity.type
_entity.pdbx_description
1 polymer ?
#
loop_
_entity_poly.entity_id
_entity_poly.type
_entity_poly.pdbx_seq_one_letter_code
_entity_poly.pdbx_strand_id
1 'polypeptide(L)'
;ANGADQCGAGLRISSYDGTSWSYTNVDQGANRGCESAIVIDESDNMYIAYQDRSSSKLKIATDKSGSWDSYLVDTGTSPSNLYPGYMTSMAMDGQGQFHIAHQDNKEYDLRYSTGAPNSQWTTTIVDATGHTGRDPSIAVDANDQPHIVYHTWSGQNLKYATINPTTSNWAVSTLANSGDVGEGNSIFIDESGVMHVPFNDDASDVLKYATKSTGLSQTMEITVQFGQYGSVTGTVVDDTTITVTTPAAGQTADTIDITLHDKNDDSHILSSAFTFISP
;
A
#
# COMPACT_ATOMS: atom_id res chain seq x y z
N ALA A 1 -3.77 -23.44 -31.64
CA ALA A 1 -4.93 -22.72 -31.11
C ALA A 1 -4.54 -22.29 -29.68
N ASN A 2 -4.24 -21.01 -29.52
CA ASN A 2 -3.96 -20.40 -28.22
C ASN A 2 -5.25 -20.52 -27.41
N GLY A 3 -5.21 -21.31 -26.34
CA GLY A 3 -6.29 -21.33 -25.36
C GLY A 3 -6.45 -19.90 -24.88
N ALA A 4 -7.58 -19.29 -25.16
CA ALA A 4 -7.91 -18.00 -24.59
C ALA A 4 -7.87 -18.19 -23.05
N ASP A 5 -7.06 -17.42 -22.37
CA ASP A 5 -7.05 -17.34 -20.92
C ASP A 5 -8.47 -17.00 -20.43
N GLN A 6 -9.23 -18.03 -20.13
CA GLN A 6 -10.61 -17.87 -19.68
C GLN A 6 -10.60 -17.85 -18.15
N CYS A 7 -11.03 -16.76 -17.57
CA CYS A 7 -11.11 -16.61 -16.12
C CYS A 7 -12.36 -17.31 -15.52
N GLY A 8 -12.88 -18.33 -16.20
CA GLY A 8 -13.99 -19.10 -15.69
C GLY A 8 -15.37 -18.43 -15.81
N ALA A 9 -16.31 -18.88 -15.00
CA ALA A 9 -17.73 -18.50 -15.05
C ALA A 9 -18.09 -17.32 -14.14
N GLY A 10 -17.12 -16.65 -13.55
CA GLY A 10 -17.34 -15.50 -12.67
C GLY A 10 -16.40 -15.47 -11.46
N LEU A 11 -16.44 -14.33 -10.76
CA LEU A 11 -15.71 -14.12 -9.53
C LEU A 11 -16.40 -14.85 -8.39
N ARG A 12 -15.61 -15.61 -7.62
CA ARG A 12 -16.05 -16.33 -6.42
C ARG A 12 -15.10 -16.07 -5.27
N ILE A 13 -15.62 -16.13 -4.06
CA ILE A 13 -14.84 -16.15 -2.83
C ILE A 13 -14.99 -17.50 -2.14
N SER A 14 -13.92 -17.99 -1.54
CA SER A 14 -13.88 -19.15 -0.67
C SER A 14 -13.58 -18.70 0.74
N SER A 15 -14.39 -19.12 1.72
CA SER A 15 -14.20 -18.81 3.12
C SER A 15 -14.09 -20.10 3.93
N TYR A 16 -13.18 -20.14 4.90
CA TYR A 16 -12.97 -21.25 5.81
C TYR A 16 -13.37 -20.86 7.24
N ASP A 17 -14.29 -21.59 7.84
CA ASP A 17 -14.81 -21.33 9.18
C ASP A 17 -14.05 -22.03 10.32
N GLY A 18 -12.90 -22.63 10.02
CA GLY A 18 -12.13 -23.49 10.95
C GLY A 18 -12.45 -24.98 10.79
N THR A 19 -13.50 -25.35 10.08
CA THR A 19 -13.97 -26.73 9.89
C THR A 19 -14.22 -27.10 8.45
N SER A 20 -14.84 -26.19 7.69
CA SER A 20 -15.27 -26.43 6.31
C SER A 20 -15.07 -25.19 5.43
N TRP A 21 -14.93 -25.44 4.13
CA TRP A 21 -14.92 -24.40 3.12
C TRP A 21 -16.33 -24.12 2.62
N SER A 22 -16.67 -22.85 2.50
CA SER A 22 -17.86 -22.35 1.80
C SER A 22 -17.46 -21.54 0.56
N TYR A 23 -18.38 -21.43 -0.40
CA TYR A 23 -18.16 -20.75 -1.65
C TYR A 23 -19.31 -19.81 -1.94
N THR A 24 -19.01 -18.54 -2.22
CA THR A 24 -20.00 -17.53 -2.57
C THR A 24 -19.69 -16.95 -3.94
N ASN A 25 -20.71 -16.81 -4.78
CA ASN A 25 -20.59 -16.10 -6.05
C ASN A 25 -20.65 -14.59 -5.79
N VAL A 26 -19.64 -13.88 -6.28
CA VAL A 26 -19.51 -12.42 -6.13
C VAL A 26 -20.03 -11.72 -7.37
N ASP A 27 -19.51 -12.03 -8.54
CA ASP A 27 -19.98 -11.50 -9.82
C ASP A 27 -20.02 -12.64 -10.85
N GLN A 28 -21.22 -12.99 -11.32
CA GLN A 28 -21.43 -14.10 -12.23
C GLN A 28 -21.35 -13.65 -13.68
N GLY A 29 -20.80 -14.52 -14.51
CA GLY A 29 -20.67 -14.33 -15.95
C GLY A 29 -19.30 -14.77 -16.46
N ALA A 30 -19.25 -15.14 -17.73
CA ALA A 30 -18.00 -15.59 -18.35
C ALA A 30 -16.93 -14.47 -18.34
N ASN A 31 -15.67 -14.85 -18.10
CA ASN A 31 -14.51 -13.96 -18.12
C ASN A 31 -14.57 -12.81 -17.10
N ARG A 32 -15.19 -13.00 -15.95
CA ARG A 32 -15.17 -12.09 -14.81
C ARG A 32 -14.34 -12.66 -13.68
N GLY A 33 -13.69 -11.79 -12.91
CA GLY A 33 -12.87 -12.20 -11.76
C GLY A 33 -11.44 -12.61 -12.13
N CYS A 34 -10.93 -12.15 -13.26
CA CYS A 34 -9.52 -12.31 -13.61
C CYS A 34 -8.67 -11.35 -12.79
N GLU A 35 -7.39 -11.74 -12.54
CA GLU A 35 -6.38 -10.84 -11.99
C GLU A 35 -6.89 -10.11 -10.73
N SER A 36 -7.42 -10.87 -9.76
CA SER A 36 -8.10 -10.30 -8.60
C SER A 36 -7.16 -10.04 -7.41
N ALA A 37 -7.46 -8.97 -6.68
CA ALA A 37 -6.85 -8.63 -5.39
C ALA A 37 -7.95 -8.39 -4.35
N ILE A 38 -7.69 -8.75 -3.09
CA ILE A 38 -8.65 -8.60 -1.99
C ILE A 38 -8.07 -7.78 -0.85
N VAL A 39 -8.92 -6.93 -0.25
CA VAL A 39 -8.67 -6.22 1.01
C VAL A 39 -9.87 -6.40 1.91
N ILE A 40 -9.65 -6.48 3.22
CA ILE A 40 -10.69 -6.58 4.25
C ILE A 40 -10.52 -5.37 5.17
N ASP A 41 -11.62 -4.65 5.46
CA ASP A 41 -11.57 -3.52 6.39
C ASP A 41 -11.72 -3.97 7.86
N GLU A 42 -11.56 -3.04 8.79
CA GLU A 42 -11.65 -3.29 10.24
C GLU A 42 -13.04 -3.77 10.71
N SER A 43 -14.04 -3.68 9.86
CA SER A 43 -15.42 -4.15 10.10
C SER A 43 -15.71 -5.48 9.41
N ASP A 44 -14.67 -6.18 8.95
CA ASP A 44 -14.74 -7.45 8.21
C ASP A 44 -15.45 -7.35 6.85
N ASN A 45 -15.67 -6.15 6.31
CA ASN A 45 -16.19 -6.03 4.96
C ASN A 45 -15.09 -6.35 3.94
N MET A 46 -15.45 -7.15 2.95
CA MET A 46 -14.52 -7.57 1.90
C MET A 46 -14.63 -6.69 0.65
N TYR A 47 -13.48 -6.40 0.04
CA TYR A 47 -13.39 -5.64 -1.19
C TYR A 47 -12.48 -6.39 -2.17
N ILE A 48 -12.97 -6.65 -3.37
CA ILE A 48 -12.24 -7.42 -4.38
C ILE A 48 -12.15 -6.59 -5.65
N ALA A 49 -10.94 -6.13 -6.00
CA ALA A 49 -10.67 -5.59 -7.32
C ALA A 49 -10.43 -6.73 -8.31
N TYR A 50 -10.95 -6.62 -9.53
CA TYR A 50 -10.83 -7.67 -10.53
C TYR A 50 -11.05 -7.15 -11.95
N GLN A 51 -10.45 -7.84 -12.93
CA GLN A 51 -10.72 -7.58 -14.32
C GLN A 51 -12.01 -8.30 -14.77
N ASP A 52 -12.93 -7.55 -15.38
CA ASP A 52 -14.01 -8.07 -16.19
C ASP A 52 -13.57 -8.05 -17.67
N ARG A 53 -13.02 -9.15 -18.16
CA ARG A 53 -12.56 -9.28 -19.55
C ARG A 53 -13.71 -9.27 -20.56
N SER A 54 -14.93 -9.61 -20.14
CA SER A 54 -16.09 -9.59 -21.03
C SER A 54 -16.48 -8.17 -21.45
N SER A 55 -16.22 -7.20 -20.59
CA SER A 55 -16.48 -5.78 -20.84
C SER A 55 -15.21 -4.94 -20.99
N SER A 56 -14.02 -5.55 -20.82
CA SER A 56 -12.72 -4.86 -20.79
C SER A 56 -12.68 -3.74 -19.75
N LYS A 57 -13.02 -4.06 -18.51
CA LYS A 57 -13.12 -3.10 -17.39
C LYS A 57 -12.40 -3.60 -16.15
N LEU A 58 -11.86 -2.66 -15.38
CA LEU A 58 -11.49 -2.90 -13.98
C LEU A 58 -12.72 -2.60 -13.12
N LYS A 59 -13.06 -3.52 -12.23
CA LYS A 59 -14.18 -3.42 -11.29
C LYS A 59 -13.71 -3.68 -9.86
N ILE A 60 -14.51 -3.22 -8.91
CA ILE A 60 -14.39 -3.60 -7.50
C ILE A 60 -15.74 -4.14 -7.04
N ALA A 61 -15.72 -5.24 -6.28
CA ALA A 61 -16.91 -5.78 -5.60
C ALA A 61 -16.74 -5.68 -4.09
N THR A 62 -17.84 -5.54 -3.36
CA THR A 62 -17.88 -5.50 -1.89
C THR A 62 -19.17 -6.09 -1.36
N ASP A 63 -19.12 -6.66 -0.15
CA ASP A 63 -20.28 -7.17 0.60
C ASP A 63 -20.76 -6.22 1.71
N LYS A 64 -20.22 -5.01 1.78
CA LYS A 64 -20.51 -4.01 2.82
C LYS A 64 -21.99 -3.69 3.01
N SER A 65 -22.82 -3.88 1.97
CA SER A 65 -24.30 -3.69 2.06
C SER A 65 -25.02 -4.90 2.66
N GLY A 66 -24.31 -5.99 3.02
CA GLY A 66 -24.86 -7.28 3.39
C GLY A 66 -25.14 -8.19 2.19
N SER A 67 -24.84 -7.72 0.99
CA SER A 67 -24.88 -8.47 -0.27
C SER A 67 -23.74 -8.00 -1.18
N TRP A 68 -23.33 -8.85 -2.15
CA TRP A 68 -22.29 -8.48 -3.09
C TRP A 68 -22.80 -7.49 -4.12
N ASP A 69 -22.17 -6.31 -4.16
CA ASP A 69 -22.36 -5.27 -5.16
C ASP A 69 -21.06 -5.06 -5.93
N SER A 70 -21.13 -4.71 -7.22
CA SER A 70 -19.94 -4.42 -8.02
C SER A 70 -20.02 -3.07 -8.72
N TYR A 71 -18.89 -2.35 -8.74
CA TYR A 71 -18.76 -1.00 -9.26
C TYR A 71 -17.64 -0.91 -10.28
N LEU A 72 -17.78 0.00 -11.24
CA LEU A 72 -16.74 0.29 -12.22
C LEU A 72 -15.64 1.13 -11.57
N VAL A 73 -14.39 0.77 -11.82
CA VAL A 73 -13.19 1.50 -11.39
C VAL A 73 -12.56 2.19 -12.59
N ASP A 74 -12.10 1.44 -13.58
CA ASP A 74 -11.55 1.98 -14.82
C ASP A 74 -12.32 1.40 -16.01
N THR A 75 -12.85 2.29 -16.80
CA THR A 75 -13.65 1.93 -17.99
C THR A 75 -12.82 1.76 -19.25
N GLY A 76 -11.52 2.06 -19.21
CA GLY A 76 -10.64 2.01 -20.36
C GLY A 76 -10.99 3.01 -21.46
N THR A 77 -11.68 4.10 -21.13
CA THR A 77 -12.15 5.09 -22.12
C THR A 77 -11.15 6.22 -22.36
N SER A 78 -10.10 6.32 -21.58
CA SER A 78 -9.10 7.37 -21.73
C SER A 78 -7.68 6.82 -21.63
N PRO A 79 -6.92 6.80 -22.73
CA PRO A 79 -7.34 6.85 -24.12
C PRO A 79 -8.28 5.67 -24.51
N SER A 80 -8.99 5.76 -25.60
CA SER A 80 -10.04 4.80 -25.97
C SER A 80 -9.54 3.38 -26.22
N ASN A 81 -10.39 2.38 -25.92
CA ASN A 81 -10.16 0.94 -26.16
C ASN A 81 -9.01 0.32 -25.36
N LEU A 82 -8.79 0.74 -24.14
CA LEU A 82 -7.87 0.09 -23.22
C LEU A 82 -8.49 -1.18 -22.60
N TYR A 83 -7.63 -2.03 -22.05
CA TYR A 83 -8.02 -3.25 -21.34
C TYR A 83 -7.48 -3.18 -19.89
N PRO A 84 -8.04 -2.29 -19.01
CA PRO A 84 -7.54 -2.10 -17.66
C PRO A 84 -7.80 -3.31 -16.76
N GLY A 85 -7.06 -3.38 -15.64
CA GLY A 85 -7.23 -4.39 -14.62
C GLY A 85 -6.46 -5.69 -14.88
N TYR A 86 -5.47 -5.69 -15.75
CA TYR A 86 -4.54 -6.79 -15.88
C TYR A 86 -3.49 -6.73 -14.75
N MET A 87 -3.18 -7.88 -14.14
CA MET A 87 -2.24 -7.98 -13.01
C MET A 87 -2.57 -6.98 -11.89
N THR A 88 -3.78 -7.04 -11.34
CA THR A 88 -4.28 -6.08 -10.37
C THR A 88 -3.70 -6.31 -8.98
N SER A 89 -3.28 -5.22 -8.31
CA SER A 89 -2.94 -5.18 -6.89
C SER A 89 -3.68 -4.03 -6.21
N MET A 90 -4.11 -4.22 -4.96
CA MET A 90 -4.94 -3.25 -4.25
C MET A 90 -4.50 -3.10 -2.79
N ALA A 91 -4.52 -1.87 -2.31
CA ALA A 91 -4.39 -1.50 -0.90
C ALA A 91 -5.52 -0.54 -0.51
N MET A 92 -5.77 -0.39 0.78
CA MET A 92 -6.69 0.60 1.35
C MET A 92 -5.91 1.46 2.34
N ASP A 93 -6.14 2.76 2.31
CA ASP A 93 -5.54 3.72 3.24
C ASP A 93 -6.32 3.86 4.55
N GLY A 94 -5.79 4.64 5.48
CA GLY A 94 -6.41 4.89 6.78
C GLY A 94 -7.72 5.67 6.71
N GLN A 95 -8.05 6.27 5.56
CA GLN A 95 -9.28 7.01 5.31
C GLN A 95 -10.37 6.15 4.62
N GLY A 96 -10.04 4.89 4.29
CA GLY A 96 -10.93 3.97 3.57
C GLY A 96 -10.99 4.22 2.07
N GLN A 97 -10.01 4.94 1.51
CA GLN A 97 -9.82 5.04 0.06
C GLN A 97 -9.07 3.83 -0.46
N PHE A 98 -9.43 3.38 -1.63
CA PHE A 98 -8.75 2.29 -2.32
C PHE A 98 -7.73 2.82 -3.32
N HIS A 99 -6.61 2.14 -3.35
CA HIS A 99 -5.48 2.37 -4.23
C HIS A 99 -5.25 1.10 -5.04
N ILE A 100 -5.43 1.17 -6.36
CA ILE A 100 -5.34 0.01 -7.24
C ILE A 100 -4.28 0.26 -8.30
N ALA A 101 -3.21 -0.53 -8.27
CA ALA A 101 -2.23 -0.60 -9.35
C ALA A 101 -2.62 -1.72 -10.31
N HIS A 102 -2.60 -1.43 -11.60
CA HIS A 102 -2.94 -2.40 -12.63
C HIS A 102 -2.25 -2.06 -13.96
N GLN A 103 -2.09 -3.05 -14.81
CA GLN A 103 -1.62 -2.82 -16.17
C GLN A 103 -2.82 -2.65 -17.12
N ASP A 104 -2.65 -1.79 -18.10
CA ASP A 104 -3.47 -1.82 -19.31
C ASP A 104 -2.88 -2.85 -20.29
N ASN A 105 -3.63 -3.91 -20.58
CA ASN A 105 -3.15 -5.01 -21.42
C ASN A 105 -3.18 -4.70 -22.95
N LYS A 106 -3.33 -3.45 -23.34
CA LYS A 106 -3.27 -3.02 -24.75
C LYS A 106 -2.04 -2.15 -25.04
N GLU A 107 -1.87 -1.08 -24.27
CA GLU A 107 -0.71 -0.19 -24.41
C GLU A 107 0.44 -0.62 -23.47
N TYR A 108 0.12 -1.52 -22.52
CA TYR A 108 1.06 -2.07 -21.53
C TYR A 108 1.61 -1.02 -20.56
N ASP A 109 0.80 -0.01 -20.28
CA ASP A 109 1.13 1.04 -19.32
C ASP A 109 0.80 0.62 -17.89
N LEU A 110 1.61 1.08 -16.93
CA LEU A 110 1.24 1.02 -15.52
C LEU A 110 0.21 2.12 -15.23
N ARG A 111 -0.93 1.72 -14.71
CA ARG A 111 -2.02 2.62 -14.31
C ARG A 111 -2.27 2.52 -12.82
N TYR A 112 -2.79 3.58 -12.28
CA TYR A 112 -3.22 3.69 -10.90
C TYR A 112 -4.61 4.29 -10.84
N SER A 113 -5.49 3.63 -10.07
CA SER A 113 -6.85 4.08 -9.82
C SER A 113 -7.07 4.28 -8.32
N THR A 114 -7.70 5.39 -7.93
CA THR A 114 -8.06 5.64 -6.54
C THR A 114 -9.50 6.11 -6.43
N GLY A 115 -10.16 5.72 -5.35
CA GLY A 115 -11.57 6.02 -5.09
C GLY A 115 -12.16 5.10 -4.03
N ALA A 116 -13.48 5.08 -3.92
CA ALA A 116 -14.22 4.15 -3.06
C ALA A 116 -15.40 3.53 -3.83
N PRO A 117 -15.89 2.34 -3.42
CA PRO A 117 -17.10 1.77 -4.01
C PRO A 117 -18.26 2.78 -4.03
N ASN A 118 -19.03 2.78 -5.12
CA ASN A 118 -20.15 3.71 -5.33
C ASN A 118 -19.75 5.21 -5.32
N SER A 119 -18.50 5.52 -5.61
CA SER A 119 -18.02 6.90 -5.79
C SER A 119 -17.40 7.10 -7.16
N GLN A 120 -16.95 8.32 -7.44
CA GLN A 120 -16.17 8.59 -8.64
C GLN A 120 -14.73 8.11 -8.43
N TRP A 121 -14.21 7.33 -9.38
CA TRP A 121 -12.82 6.90 -9.42
C TRP A 121 -11.97 7.82 -10.30
N THR A 122 -10.75 8.04 -9.87
CA THR A 122 -9.73 8.74 -10.66
C THR A 122 -8.67 7.75 -11.09
N THR A 123 -8.39 7.70 -12.39
CA THR A 123 -7.34 6.86 -12.95
C THR A 123 -6.28 7.70 -13.65
N THR A 124 -5.02 7.42 -13.37
CA THR A 124 -3.86 8.09 -13.97
C THR A 124 -2.88 7.07 -14.54
N ILE A 125 -2.11 7.47 -15.56
CA ILE A 125 -0.96 6.71 -16.04
C ILE A 125 0.22 7.01 -15.11
N VAL A 126 0.86 5.96 -14.62
CA VAL A 126 2.05 6.05 -13.74
C VAL A 126 3.32 5.99 -14.57
N ASP A 127 3.42 5.02 -15.46
CA ASP A 127 4.56 4.83 -16.37
C ASP A 127 4.06 4.27 -17.70
N ALA A 128 4.41 4.97 -18.80
CA ALA A 128 4.10 4.60 -20.18
C ALA A 128 5.38 4.39 -21.01
N THR A 129 6.51 4.11 -20.38
CA THR A 129 7.82 3.99 -21.06
C THR A 129 8.08 2.58 -21.57
N GLY A 130 7.37 2.13 -22.58
CA GLY A 130 7.45 0.78 -23.14
C GLY A 130 6.51 -0.21 -22.44
N HIS A 131 6.81 -1.51 -22.47
CA HIS A 131 6.03 -2.50 -21.74
C HIS A 131 6.33 -2.42 -20.24
N THR A 132 5.51 -1.67 -19.51
CA THR A 132 5.65 -1.41 -18.07
C THR A 132 4.48 -2.01 -17.28
N GLY A 133 4.56 -1.97 -15.96
CA GLY A 133 3.44 -2.34 -15.09
C GLY A 133 3.11 -3.82 -15.03
N ARG A 134 4.04 -4.72 -15.37
CA ARG A 134 3.87 -6.15 -15.09
C ARG A 134 4.06 -6.42 -13.60
N ASP A 135 3.26 -7.38 -13.10
CA ASP A 135 3.28 -7.80 -11.70
C ASP A 135 3.32 -6.60 -10.74
N PRO A 136 2.41 -5.61 -10.87
CA PRO A 136 2.42 -4.47 -9.98
C PRO A 136 2.02 -4.92 -8.58
N SER A 137 2.73 -4.43 -7.57
CA SER A 137 2.36 -4.60 -6.18
C SER A 137 2.31 -3.24 -5.51
N ILE A 138 1.24 -2.95 -4.78
CA ILE A 138 0.99 -1.65 -4.14
C ILE A 138 0.86 -1.80 -2.64
N ALA A 139 1.45 -0.88 -1.91
CA ALA A 139 1.22 -0.65 -0.49
C ALA A 139 0.99 0.85 -0.25
N VAL A 140 0.32 1.17 0.85
CA VAL A 140 0.09 2.54 1.31
C VAL A 140 0.82 2.72 2.63
N ASP A 141 1.52 3.83 2.77
CA ASP A 141 2.23 4.16 3.99
C ASP A 141 1.34 4.86 5.04
N ALA A 142 1.89 5.16 6.20
CA ALA A 142 1.16 5.79 7.31
C ALA A 142 0.66 7.23 7.01
N ASN A 143 1.12 7.84 5.91
CA ASN A 143 0.64 9.15 5.44
C ASN A 143 -0.30 9.03 4.23
N ASP A 144 -0.90 7.86 4.06
CA ASP A 144 -1.81 7.56 2.94
C ASP A 144 -1.15 7.70 1.55
N GLN A 145 0.21 7.60 1.47
CA GLN A 145 0.92 7.68 0.20
C GLN A 145 1.03 6.31 -0.46
N PRO A 146 0.68 6.19 -1.75
CA PRO A 146 0.83 4.94 -2.48
C PRO A 146 2.28 4.73 -2.92
N HIS A 147 2.72 3.49 -2.78
CA HIS A 147 4.02 2.98 -3.21
C HIS A 147 3.80 1.76 -4.09
N ILE A 148 4.29 1.79 -5.32
CA ILE A 148 4.11 0.71 -6.30
C ILE A 148 5.47 0.19 -6.74
N VAL A 149 5.65 -1.12 -6.66
CA VAL A 149 6.76 -1.82 -7.33
C VAL A 149 6.21 -2.59 -8.51
N TYR A 150 6.96 -2.69 -9.60
CA TYR A 150 6.53 -3.37 -10.82
C TYR A 150 7.69 -3.74 -11.72
N HIS A 151 7.48 -4.77 -12.54
CA HIS A 151 8.44 -5.20 -13.54
C HIS A 151 8.23 -4.48 -14.87
N THR A 152 9.33 -4.19 -15.59
CA THR A 152 9.30 -3.68 -16.95
C THR A 152 9.83 -4.73 -17.91
N TRP A 153 8.97 -5.22 -18.81
CA TRP A 153 9.37 -6.21 -19.80
C TRP A 153 10.44 -5.69 -20.77
N SER A 154 10.30 -4.45 -21.25
CA SER A 154 11.22 -3.85 -22.22
C SER A 154 12.62 -3.59 -21.65
N GLY A 155 12.75 -3.40 -20.36
CA GLY A 155 14.02 -3.11 -19.68
C GLY A 155 14.48 -4.20 -18.75
N GLN A 156 13.64 -5.21 -18.49
CA GLN A 156 13.91 -6.29 -17.55
C GLN A 156 14.35 -5.79 -16.18
N ASN A 157 13.68 -4.74 -15.71
CA ASN A 157 14.03 -4.03 -14.48
C ASN A 157 12.89 -4.09 -13.47
N LEU A 158 13.24 -4.13 -12.19
CA LEU A 158 12.35 -3.80 -11.10
C LEU A 158 12.32 -2.28 -10.92
N LYS A 159 11.16 -1.69 -11.06
CA LYS A 159 10.93 -0.26 -10.84
C LYS A 159 10.06 0.01 -9.62
N TYR A 160 10.10 1.24 -9.18
CA TYR A 160 9.35 1.78 -8.07
C TYR A 160 8.73 3.12 -8.46
N ALA A 161 7.48 3.33 -8.09
CA ALA A 161 6.76 4.59 -8.28
C ALA A 161 6.06 5.02 -7.00
N THR A 162 6.04 6.31 -6.74
CA THR A 162 5.26 6.96 -5.67
C THR A 162 4.86 8.36 -6.10
N ILE A 163 3.89 8.97 -5.42
CA ILE A 163 3.50 10.36 -5.69
C ILE A 163 4.48 11.29 -4.99
N ASN A 164 5.08 12.22 -5.73
CA ASN A 164 5.90 13.27 -5.15
C ASN A 164 4.98 14.26 -4.39
N PRO A 165 5.12 14.43 -3.08
CA PRO A 165 4.20 15.25 -2.28
C PRO A 165 4.26 16.74 -2.61
N THR A 166 5.35 17.21 -3.22
CA THR A 166 5.51 18.62 -3.60
C THR A 166 4.85 18.95 -4.95
N THR A 167 4.93 18.02 -5.91
CA THR A 167 4.46 18.26 -7.28
C THR A 167 3.16 17.54 -7.61
N SER A 168 2.72 16.63 -6.76
CA SER A 168 1.59 15.72 -6.97
C SER A 168 1.70 14.85 -8.24
N ASN A 169 2.90 14.73 -8.80
CA ASN A 169 3.19 13.89 -9.94
C ASN A 169 3.80 12.55 -9.50
N TRP A 170 3.63 11.53 -10.32
CA TRP A 170 4.34 10.26 -10.14
C TRP A 170 5.84 10.43 -10.31
N ALA A 171 6.61 9.96 -9.34
CA ALA A 171 8.06 9.86 -9.38
C ALA A 171 8.42 8.38 -9.57
N VAL A 172 9.08 8.08 -10.69
CA VAL A 172 9.50 6.73 -11.06
C VAL A 172 11.00 6.58 -10.92
N SER A 173 11.45 5.48 -10.33
CA SER A 173 12.86 5.12 -10.21
C SER A 173 13.09 3.63 -10.42
N THR A 174 14.32 3.25 -10.74
CA THR A 174 14.72 1.84 -10.86
C THR A 174 15.26 1.35 -9.52
N LEU A 175 14.71 0.25 -9.01
CA LEU A 175 15.20 -0.42 -7.80
C LEU A 175 16.31 -1.43 -8.11
N ALA A 176 16.13 -2.20 -9.18
CA ALA A 176 17.13 -3.17 -9.63
C ALA A 176 17.13 -3.28 -11.15
N ASN A 177 18.30 -3.42 -11.76
CA ASN A 177 18.50 -3.47 -13.21
C ASN A 177 19.65 -4.39 -13.64
N SER A 178 20.06 -5.32 -12.80
CA SER A 178 21.16 -6.25 -13.10
C SER A 178 20.61 -7.60 -13.51
N GLY A 179 20.36 -7.77 -14.80
CA GLY A 179 19.78 -8.97 -15.37
C GLY A 179 18.27 -8.80 -15.63
N ASP A 180 17.56 -9.92 -15.82
CA ASP A 180 16.08 -9.94 -15.87
C ASP A 180 15.57 -10.04 -14.44
N VAL A 181 15.13 -8.91 -13.87
CA VAL A 181 14.82 -8.79 -12.44
C VAL A 181 13.46 -8.15 -12.22
N GLY A 182 12.74 -8.64 -11.22
CA GLY A 182 11.51 -8.02 -10.74
C GLY A 182 10.22 -8.73 -11.11
N GLU A 183 10.24 -9.87 -11.78
CA GLU A 183 9.05 -10.71 -11.88
C GLU A 183 8.68 -11.28 -10.50
N GLY A 184 7.38 -11.53 -10.28
CA GLY A 184 6.88 -12.09 -9.02
C GLY A 184 7.21 -11.24 -7.79
N ASN A 185 7.33 -9.92 -7.96
CA ASN A 185 7.62 -9.00 -6.85
C ASN A 185 6.41 -8.83 -5.93
N SER A 186 6.69 -8.37 -4.71
CA SER A 186 5.69 -7.93 -3.74
C SER A 186 6.25 -6.76 -2.95
N ILE A 187 5.38 -5.92 -2.39
CA ILE A 187 5.76 -4.82 -1.50
C ILE A 187 5.04 -4.93 -0.16
N PHE A 188 5.78 -4.71 0.90
CA PHE A 188 5.25 -4.48 2.24
C PHE A 188 5.97 -3.27 2.85
N ILE A 189 5.26 -2.44 3.56
CA ILE A 189 5.83 -1.30 4.30
C ILE A 189 5.60 -1.58 5.78
N ASP A 190 6.68 -1.62 6.54
CA ASP A 190 6.62 -1.86 7.97
C ASP A 190 6.23 -0.60 8.75
N GLU A 191 6.02 -0.76 10.05
CA GLU A 191 5.62 0.35 10.94
C GLU A 191 6.68 1.46 11.04
N SER A 192 7.93 1.16 10.70
CA SER A 192 9.03 2.14 10.66
C SER A 192 9.08 2.89 9.32
N GLY A 193 8.17 2.60 8.38
CA GLY A 193 8.16 3.17 7.04
C GLY A 193 9.28 2.61 6.15
N VAL A 194 9.78 1.42 6.45
CA VAL A 194 10.71 0.72 5.57
C VAL A 194 9.93 -0.17 4.61
N MET A 195 10.19 0.03 3.34
CA MET A 195 9.66 -0.78 2.26
C MET A 195 10.50 -2.05 2.10
N HIS A 196 9.84 -3.18 2.05
CA HIS A 196 10.41 -4.52 1.87
C HIS A 196 9.93 -5.10 0.56
N VAL A 197 10.85 -5.46 -0.34
CA VAL A 197 10.53 -5.91 -1.70
C VAL A 197 11.31 -7.19 -2.03
N PRO A 198 10.70 -8.37 -1.89
CA PRO A 198 11.21 -9.60 -2.52
C PRO A 198 10.88 -9.58 -4.03
N PHE A 199 11.79 -10.14 -4.84
CA PHE A 199 11.64 -10.25 -6.30
C PHE A 199 12.54 -11.33 -6.88
N ASN A 200 12.16 -11.87 -8.03
CA ASN A 200 12.99 -12.83 -8.76
C ASN A 200 14.07 -12.12 -9.55
N ASP A 201 15.21 -12.79 -9.65
CA ASP A 201 16.25 -12.54 -10.65
C ASP A 201 16.31 -13.78 -11.57
N ASP A 202 15.61 -13.69 -12.70
CA ASP A 202 15.49 -14.81 -13.63
C ASP A 202 16.80 -15.08 -14.38
N ALA A 203 17.69 -14.07 -14.48
CA ALA A 203 19.01 -14.27 -15.07
C ALA A 203 19.94 -15.13 -14.21
N SER A 204 19.74 -15.13 -12.89
CA SER A 204 20.55 -15.89 -11.92
C SER A 204 19.77 -17.03 -11.24
N ASP A 205 18.47 -17.16 -11.52
CA ASP A 205 17.56 -18.15 -10.91
C ASP A 205 17.56 -18.09 -9.37
N VAL A 206 17.47 -16.86 -8.81
CA VAL A 206 17.51 -16.62 -7.37
C VAL A 206 16.43 -15.63 -6.93
N LEU A 207 15.93 -15.82 -5.71
CA LEU A 207 15.12 -14.83 -5.02
C LEU A 207 16.02 -13.74 -4.45
N LYS A 208 15.72 -12.49 -4.76
CA LYS A 208 16.39 -11.29 -4.23
C LYS A 208 15.45 -10.50 -3.31
N TYR A 209 16.06 -9.61 -2.55
CA TYR A 209 15.35 -8.77 -1.60
C TYR A 209 15.98 -7.38 -1.56
N ALA A 210 15.13 -6.35 -1.65
CA ALA A 210 15.52 -4.95 -1.52
C ALA A 210 14.74 -4.28 -0.39
N THR A 211 15.37 -3.30 0.26
CA THR A 211 14.72 -2.41 1.22
C THR A 211 14.95 -0.97 0.83
N LYS A 212 13.98 -0.12 1.14
CA LYS A 212 14.08 1.32 0.93
C LYS A 212 13.22 2.03 1.97
N SER A 213 13.77 3.05 2.65
CA SER A 213 12.94 3.95 3.44
C SER A 213 11.99 4.72 2.53
N THR A 214 10.73 4.84 2.88
CA THR A 214 9.74 5.66 2.18
C THR A 214 10.03 7.15 2.32
N GLY A 215 11.00 7.51 3.16
CA GLY A 215 11.29 8.90 3.50
C GLY A 215 10.32 9.45 4.54
N LEU A 216 9.47 8.57 5.05
CA LEU A 216 8.71 8.86 6.26
C LEU A 216 9.70 8.86 7.42
N SER A 217 10.12 10.03 7.82
CA SER A 217 10.26 10.26 9.24
C SER A 217 8.86 10.04 9.80
N GLN A 218 8.57 8.88 10.35
CA GLN A 218 7.43 8.78 11.24
C GLN A 218 7.71 9.84 12.30
N THR A 219 6.95 10.92 12.28
CA THR A 219 6.71 11.64 13.50
C THR A 219 5.86 10.68 14.34
N MET A 220 6.49 9.67 14.93
CA MET A 220 5.86 8.98 16.05
C MET A 220 5.59 10.09 17.05
N GLU A 221 4.31 10.42 17.21
CA GLU A 221 3.92 11.28 18.30
C GLU A 221 4.18 10.49 19.58
N ILE A 222 5.39 10.64 20.11
CA ILE A 222 5.73 10.13 21.44
C ILE A 222 5.35 11.21 22.41
N THR A 223 4.45 10.87 23.32
CA THR A 223 4.21 11.72 24.48
C THR A 223 5.29 11.47 25.51
N VAL A 224 6.06 12.50 25.80
CA VAL A 224 7.10 12.48 26.83
C VAL A 224 6.54 13.13 28.09
N GLN A 225 6.35 12.34 29.13
CA GLN A 225 5.89 12.83 30.43
C GLN A 225 7.08 13.11 31.37
N PHE A 226 7.17 14.31 31.87
CA PHE A 226 8.21 14.78 32.80
C PHE A 226 7.69 14.72 34.23
N GLY A 227 7.49 13.53 34.78
CA GLY A 227 7.00 13.36 36.16
C GLY A 227 5.73 14.19 36.40
N GLN A 228 5.77 15.03 37.42
CA GLN A 228 4.65 15.93 37.79
C GLN A 228 4.58 17.24 36.97
N TYR A 229 5.57 17.51 36.13
CA TYR A 229 5.68 18.78 35.38
C TYR A 229 4.94 18.79 34.04
N GLY A 230 4.22 17.73 33.75
CA GLY A 230 3.39 17.61 32.56
C GLY A 230 4.01 16.79 31.43
N SER A 231 3.29 16.68 30.32
CA SER A 231 3.69 15.96 29.15
C SER A 231 3.79 16.90 27.95
N VAL A 232 4.66 16.55 27.00
CA VAL A 232 4.85 17.26 25.74
C VAL A 232 4.98 16.22 24.60
N THR A 233 4.60 16.61 23.40
CA THR A 233 4.84 15.79 22.21
C THR A 233 6.31 15.87 21.84
N GLY A 234 6.96 14.71 21.71
CA GLY A 234 8.33 14.59 21.23
C GLY A 234 8.36 14.32 19.73
N THR A 235 9.44 14.74 19.09
CA THR A 235 9.73 14.39 17.69
C THR A 235 10.83 13.32 17.68
N VAL A 236 10.57 12.16 17.10
CA VAL A 236 11.59 11.14 16.86
C VAL A 236 12.48 11.62 15.72
N VAL A 237 13.79 11.71 15.98
CA VAL A 237 14.79 12.11 14.98
C VAL A 237 15.36 10.90 14.28
N ASP A 238 15.65 9.84 15.05
CA ASP A 238 16.16 8.54 14.62
C ASP A 238 15.84 7.48 15.66
N ASP A 239 16.28 6.24 15.46
CA ASP A 239 16.06 5.08 16.36
C ASP A 239 16.67 5.25 17.76
N THR A 240 17.44 6.31 18.00
CA THR A 240 18.13 6.56 19.27
C THR A 240 17.83 7.94 19.86
N THR A 241 17.19 8.85 19.12
CA THR A 241 17.08 10.26 19.43
C THR A 241 15.65 10.78 19.35
N ILE A 242 15.15 11.31 20.44
CA ILE A 242 13.90 12.06 20.52
C ILE A 242 14.20 13.48 20.95
N THR A 243 13.67 14.46 20.22
CA THR A 243 13.76 15.87 20.63
C THR A 243 12.43 16.35 21.21
N VAL A 244 12.50 17.01 22.35
CA VAL A 244 11.33 17.59 23.02
C VAL A 244 11.66 18.99 23.55
N THR A 245 10.63 19.84 23.60
CA THR A 245 10.73 21.09 24.38
C THR A 245 10.26 20.79 25.79
N THR A 246 11.15 20.90 26.77
CA THR A 246 10.80 20.63 28.15
C THR A 246 9.74 21.61 28.69
N PRO A 247 8.77 21.14 29.47
CA PRO A 247 7.83 22.05 30.15
C PRO A 247 8.57 23.00 31.08
N ALA A 248 7.99 24.17 31.29
CA ALA A 248 8.54 25.14 32.23
C ALA A 248 8.57 24.53 33.64
N ALA A 249 9.76 24.33 34.19
CA ALA A 249 9.94 23.87 35.57
C ALA A 249 9.74 25.02 36.54
N GLY A 250 9.26 24.69 37.76
CA GLY A 250 9.37 25.59 38.89
C GLY A 250 10.85 25.84 39.25
N GLN A 251 11.13 26.86 40.00
CA GLN A 251 12.49 27.35 40.30
C GLN A 251 13.36 26.45 41.21
N THR A 252 13.03 25.19 41.38
CA THR A 252 13.81 24.23 42.20
C THR A 252 14.40 23.15 41.33
N ALA A 253 15.69 22.86 41.57
CA ALA A 253 16.32 21.71 40.94
C ALA A 253 15.62 20.41 41.37
N ASP A 254 15.22 19.60 40.43
CA ASP A 254 14.52 18.34 40.68
C ASP A 254 14.97 17.30 39.68
N THR A 255 15.06 16.05 40.12
CA THR A 255 15.35 14.90 39.25
C THR A 255 14.10 14.06 39.14
N ILE A 256 13.67 13.81 37.92
CA ILE A 256 12.41 13.15 37.63
C ILE A 256 12.62 11.95 36.73
N ASP A 257 11.63 11.06 36.74
CA ASP A 257 11.50 10.00 35.77
C ASP A 257 10.89 10.56 34.50
N ILE A 258 11.33 10.05 33.36
CA ILE A 258 10.72 10.32 32.07
C ILE A 258 9.94 9.07 31.65
N THR A 259 8.68 9.22 31.33
CA THR A 259 7.86 8.18 30.73
C THR A 259 7.60 8.51 29.26
N LEU A 260 7.91 7.57 28.39
CA LEU A 260 7.60 7.63 26.97
C LEU A 260 6.34 6.79 26.72
N HIS A 261 5.37 7.38 26.04
CA HIS A 261 4.17 6.67 25.57
C HIS A 261 4.15 6.68 24.04
N ASP A 262 3.95 5.55 23.43
CA ASP A 262 3.69 5.45 22.00
C ASP A 262 2.20 5.65 21.67
N LYS A 263 1.84 5.58 20.38
CA LYS A 263 0.45 5.73 19.90
C LYS A 263 -0.52 4.67 20.42
N ASN A 264 -0.01 3.53 20.95
CA ASN A 264 -0.82 2.43 21.49
C ASN A 264 -0.92 2.53 23.01
N ASP A 265 -0.38 3.62 23.61
CA ASP A 265 -0.26 3.84 25.07
C ASP A 265 0.69 2.84 25.77
N ASP A 266 1.53 2.13 25.00
CA ASP A 266 2.64 1.37 25.56
C ASP A 266 3.66 2.35 26.16
N SER A 267 4.10 2.07 27.39
CA SER A 267 4.95 3.00 28.12
C SER A 267 6.31 2.40 28.49
N HIS A 268 7.34 3.24 28.41
CA HIS A 268 8.68 2.93 28.88
C HIS A 268 9.16 4.02 29.85
N ILE A 269 9.59 3.63 31.03
CA ILE A 269 10.03 4.55 32.09
C ILE A 269 11.55 4.58 32.15
N LEU A 270 12.11 5.77 32.05
CA LEU A 270 13.52 6.08 32.32
C LEU A 270 13.65 6.74 33.68
N SER A 271 14.01 5.95 34.69
CA SER A 271 14.10 6.42 36.08
C SER A 271 15.25 7.40 36.30
N SER A 272 14.99 8.52 36.96
CA SER A 272 15.98 9.59 37.29
C SER A 272 16.72 10.10 36.05
N ALA A 273 16.03 10.12 34.90
CA ALA A 273 16.66 10.37 33.61
C ALA A 273 16.85 11.86 33.30
N PHE A 274 16.16 12.75 34.01
CA PHE A 274 16.22 14.18 33.74
C PHE A 274 16.32 14.99 35.00
N THR A 275 17.17 16.03 35.00
CA THR A 275 17.32 16.96 36.11
C THR A 275 17.09 18.38 35.63
N PHE A 276 16.10 19.05 36.21
CA PHE A 276 15.98 20.50 36.07
C PHE A 276 17.08 21.19 36.83
N ILE A 277 17.82 22.07 36.20
CA ILE A 277 18.86 22.88 36.81
C ILE A 277 18.27 24.28 37.01
N SER A 278 18.33 24.78 38.23
CA SER A 278 17.96 26.17 38.48
C SER A 278 18.95 27.11 37.76
N PRO A 279 18.50 28.16 37.06
CA PRO A 279 19.37 29.12 36.39
C PRO A 279 20.30 29.87 37.37
#